data_0c97ec3a4c9a58134f7a45260b31b511
#
_entry.id   0c97ec3a4c9a58134f7a45260b31b511
#
_cell.length_a   1.000
_cell.length_b   1.000
_cell.length_c   1.000
_cell.angle_alpha   90.00
_cell.angle_beta   90.00
_cell.angle_gamma   90.00
#
_symmetry.space_group_name_H-M   'P 1'
#
loop_
_entity.id
_entity.type
_entity.pdbx_description
1 polymer ?
#
loop_
_entity_poly.entity_id
_entity_poly.type
_entity_poly.pdbx_seq_one_letter_code
_entity_poly.pdbx_strand_id
1 'polypeptide(L)'
;KPIWICWLDGIENAPLLVQKCVSSIKKNAANHPVNIITQDNYAEFVTLPEYIIEKKEKGLMGAAHFSDVLRVCLLAQYGGLWLDATIYCKGKIPEDYFENDFFTCKSEPSDVGCISRNQWTTFCLGGTKDCILFQILRNFFFEYWKNEDFAIDYLFFDDIIEVARECVPEINHLIEAVSYNNLERDCLIQRF
;
A
#
# COMPACT_ATOMS: atom_id res chain seq x y z
N LYS A 1 11.06 12.32 -1.15
CA LYS A 1 10.24 11.39 -0.35
C LYS A 1 10.58 9.94 -0.75
N PRO A 2 10.47 8.94 0.15
CA PRO A 2 10.82 7.55 -0.14
C PRO A 2 9.77 6.83 -1.02
N ILE A 3 10.25 5.81 -1.74
CA ILE A 3 9.39 4.77 -2.33
C ILE A 3 9.59 3.52 -1.48
N TRP A 4 8.48 2.89 -1.11
CA TRP A 4 8.43 1.69 -0.29
C TRP A 4 7.97 0.49 -1.12
N ILE A 5 8.70 -0.60 -1.06
CA ILE A 5 8.36 -1.88 -1.68
C ILE A 5 8.55 -2.95 -0.62
N CYS A 6 7.66 -3.91 -0.51
CA CYS A 6 7.82 -5.04 0.41
C CYS A 6 7.92 -6.36 -0.35
N TRP A 7 8.94 -7.14 0.01
CA TRP A 7 9.08 -8.54 -0.37
C TRP A 7 9.83 -9.26 0.75
N LEU A 8 9.10 -9.94 1.62
CA LEU A 8 9.62 -10.41 2.91
C LEU A 8 10.83 -11.34 2.78
N ASP A 9 10.87 -12.18 1.74
CA ASP A 9 11.94 -13.16 1.53
C ASP A 9 13.18 -12.58 0.82
N GLY A 10 13.22 -11.26 0.58
CA GLY A 10 14.29 -10.61 -0.21
C GLY A 10 14.09 -10.72 -1.72
N ILE A 11 14.43 -9.65 -2.44
CA ILE A 11 14.17 -9.57 -3.91
C ILE A 11 15.00 -10.59 -4.70
N GLU A 12 16.15 -10.97 -4.21
CA GLU A 12 17.02 -12.00 -4.80
C GLU A 12 16.35 -13.37 -4.85
N ASN A 13 15.44 -13.65 -3.91
CA ASN A 13 14.67 -14.89 -3.83
C ASN A 13 13.31 -14.80 -4.54
N ALA A 14 12.94 -13.60 -5.01
CA ALA A 14 11.67 -13.38 -5.67
C ALA A 14 11.62 -13.99 -7.08
N PRO A 15 10.43 -14.32 -7.61
CA PRO A 15 10.26 -14.69 -9.00
C PRO A 15 10.86 -13.64 -9.96
N LEU A 16 11.38 -14.07 -11.11
CA LEU A 16 12.03 -13.18 -12.09
C LEU A 16 11.13 -11.99 -12.50
N LEU A 17 9.82 -12.21 -12.59
CA LEU A 17 8.88 -11.15 -12.90
C LEU A 17 8.93 -10.04 -11.83
N VAL A 18 8.89 -10.40 -10.56
CA VAL A 18 8.97 -9.46 -9.44
C VAL A 18 10.31 -8.72 -9.45
N GLN A 19 11.42 -9.42 -9.65
CA GLN A 19 12.74 -8.78 -9.77
C GLN A 19 12.77 -7.74 -10.90
N LYS A 20 12.15 -8.04 -12.06
CA LYS A 20 12.04 -7.08 -13.18
C LYS A 20 11.14 -5.89 -12.85
N CYS A 21 10.04 -6.11 -12.15
CA CYS A 21 9.16 -5.03 -11.68
C CYS A 21 9.92 -4.07 -10.75
N VAL A 22 10.56 -4.60 -9.72
CA VAL A 22 11.35 -3.80 -8.78
C VAL A 22 12.51 -3.07 -9.47
N SER A 23 13.19 -3.74 -10.41
CA SER A 23 14.23 -3.10 -11.24
C SER A 23 13.68 -1.94 -12.06
N SER A 24 12.46 -2.08 -12.62
CA SER A 24 11.81 -1.00 -13.37
C SER A 24 11.47 0.20 -12.48
N ILE A 25 11.01 -0.04 -11.25
CA ILE A 25 10.75 1.02 -10.26
C ILE A 25 12.06 1.76 -9.93
N LYS A 26 13.12 1.04 -9.57
CA LYS A 26 14.45 1.63 -9.28
C LYS A 26 14.96 2.50 -10.41
N LYS A 27 14.81 2.04 -11.66
CA LYS A 27 15.23 2.80 -12.85
C LYS A 27 14.46 4.09 -13.03
N ASN A 28 13.19 4.12 -12.64
CA ASN A 28 12.26 5.23 -12.89
C ASN A 28 11.98 6.12 -11.67
N ALA A 29 12.63 5.82 -10.53
CA ALA A 29 12.42 6.51 -9.25
C ALA A 29 13.03 7.92 -9.18
N ALA A 30 13.77 8.36 -10.21
CA ALA A 30 14.47 9.64 -10.22
C ALA A 30 15.36 9.83 -8.97
N ASN A 31 15.13 10.87 -8.16
CA ASN A 31 15.89 11.18 -6.94
C ASN A 31 15.23 10.58 -5.67
N HIS A 32 14.18 9.78 -5.81
CA HIS A 32 13.50 9.19 -4.67
C HIS A 32 14.22 7.91 -4.21
N PRO A 33 14.59 7.79 -2.94
CA PRO A 33 15.19 6.56 -2.43
C PRO A 33 14.16 5.43 -2.48
N VAL A 34 14.56 4.28 -3.02
CA VAL A 34 13.74 3.07 -3.09
C VAL A 34 14.17 2.14 -1.96
N ASN A 35 13.31 1.99 -0.97
CA ASN A 35 13.52 1.12 0.17
C ASN A 35 12.76 -0.20 -0.04
N ILE A 36 13.50 -1.30 -0.01
CA ILE A 36 12.92 -2.64 -0.08
C ILE A 36 12.82 -3.19 1.33
N ILE A 37 11.61 -3.42 1.77
CA ILE A 37 11.31 -3.93 3.09
C ILE A 37 11.27 -5.45 3.03
N THR A 38 12.03 -6.07 3.93
CA THR A 38 12.15 -7.53 4.06
C THR A 38 11.86 -7.95 5.50
N GLN A 39 11.80 -9.26 5.73
CA GLN A 39 11.71 -9.83 7.07
C GLN A 39 12.88 -9.39 7.97
N ASP A 40 14.06 -9.21 7.41
CA ASP A 40 15.28 -8.95 8.17
C ASP A 40 15.46 -7.47 8.51
N ASN A 41 14.83 -6.55 7.75
CA ASN A 41 15.09 -5.12 7.91
C ASN A 41 13.86 -4.26 8.30
N TYR A 42 12.64 -4.80 8.32
CA TYR A 42 11.46 -3.97 8.61
C TYR A 42 11.54 -3.26 9.96
N ALA A 43 12.19 -3.89 10.96
CA ALA A 43 12.36 -3.33 12.30
C ALA A 43 13.30 -2.11 12.36
N GLU A 44 14.10 -1.87 11.32
CA GLU A 44 14.90 -0.63 11.19
C GLU A 44 14.03 0.58 10.86
N PHE A 45 12.86 0.34 10.26
CA PHE A 45 11.97 1.41 9.78
C PHE A 45 10.76 1.61 10.69
N VAL A 46 10.17 0.53 11.21
CA VAL A 46 8.94 0.60 12.00
C VAL A 46 9.03 -0.25 13.26
N THR A 47 8.45 0.27 14.34
CA THR A 47 8.25 -0.49 15.57
C THR A 47 6.82 -1.00 15.58
N LEU A 48 6.64 -2.31 15.57
CA LEU A 48 5.33 -2.95 15.64
C LEU A 48 5.03 -3.38 17.09
N PRO A 49 3.74 -3.38 17.49
CA PRO A 49 3.32 -4.01 18.73
C PRO A 49 3.70 -5.50 18.78
N GLU A 50 4.09 -5.98 19.94
CA GLU A 50 4.55 -7.37 20.14
C GLU A 50 3.52 -8.41 19.66
N TYR A 51 2.23 -8.18 19.93
CA TYR A 51 1.16 -9.10 19.51
C TYR A 51 1.06 -9.25 17.97
N ILE A 52 1.44 -8.24 17.16
CA ILE A 52 1.49 -8.35 15.71
C ILE A 52 2.63 -9.28 15.28
N ILE A 53 3.81 -9.11 15.89
CA ILE A 53 4.98 -9.95 15.63
C ILE A 53 4.67 -11.40 15.99
N GLU A 54 4.11 -11.63 17.18
CA GLU A 54 3.70 -12.96 17.64
C GLU A 54 2.68 -13.62 16.72
N LYS A 55 1.65 -12.88 16.25
CA LYS A 55 0.64 -13.42 15.34
C LYS A 55 1.23 -13.83 13.99
N LYS A 56 2.16 -13.03 13.48
CA LYS A 56 2.91 -13.39 12.28
C LYS A 56 3.75 -14.65 12.48
N GLU A 57 4.51 -14.74 13.59
CA GLU A 57 5.36 -15.91 13.91
C GLU A 57 4.53 -17.19 14.13
N LYS A 58 3.35 -17.07 14.74
CA LYS A 58 2.40 -18.17 14.92
C LYS A 58 1.65 -18.56 13.63
N GLY A 59 1.87 -17.85 12.51
CA GLY A 59 1.17 -18.09 11.24
C GLY A 59 -0.30 -17.68 11.22
N LEU A 60 -0.76 -16.92 12.21
CA LEU A 60 -2.13 -16.36 12.27
C LEU A 60 -2.30 -15.19 11.30
N MET A 61 -1.22 -14.48 11.03
CA MET A 61 -1.16 -13.38 10.06
C MET A 61 -0.32 -13.79 8.85
N GLY A 62 -0.95 -13.88 7.68
CA GLY A 62 -0.25 -14.18 6.42
C GLY A 62 0.65 -13.04 5.96
N ALA A 63 1.58 -13.36 5.03
CA ALA A 63 2.54 -12.39 4.50
C ALA A 63 1.88 -11.15 3.87
N ALA A 64 0.73 -11.30 3.18
CA ALA A 64 0.00 -10.19 2.60
C ALA A 64 -0.48 -9.21 3.68
N HIS A 65 -1.20 -9.71 4.69
CA HIS A 65 -1.71 -8.86 5.79
C HIS A 65 -0.59 -8.26 6.64
N PHE A 66 0.54 -8.96 6.82
CA PHE A 66 1.70 -8.38 7.47
C PHE A 66 2.29 -7.23 6.64
N SER A 67 2.35 -7.40 5.33
CA SER A 67 2.74 -6.33 4.39
C SER A 67 1.80 -5.13 4.45
N ASP A 68 0.49 -5.35 4.64
CA ASP A 68 -0.50 -4.28 4.82
C ASP A 68 -0.24 -3.45 6.08
N VAL A 69 0.08 -4.12 7.19
CA VAL A 69 0.48 -3.44 8.44
C VAL A 69 1.76 -2.63 8.23
N LEU A 70 2.77 -3.19 7.57
CA LEU A 70 4.01 -2.47 7.26
C LEU A 70 3.74 -1.24 6.38
N ARG A 71 2.90 -1.39 5.35
CA ARG A 71 2.49 -0.32 4.43
C ARG A 71 1.93 0.88 5.18
N VAL A 72 0.93 0.65 6.03
CA VAL A 72 0.30 1.75 6.77
C VAL A 72 1.23 2.39 7.79
N CYS A 73 2.09 1.60 8.45
CA CYS A 73 3.07 2.11 9.39
C CYS A 73 4.11 3.01 8.71
N LEU A 74 4.66 2.56 7.57
CA LEU A 74 5.65 3.31 6.78
C LEU A 74 5.06 4.62 6.24
N LEU A 75 3.87 4.56 5.66
CA LEU A 75 3.20 5.74 5.12
C LEU A 75 2.79 6.71 6.24
N ALA A 76 2.29 6.22 7.37
CA ALA A 76 1.93 7.07 8.51
C ALA A 76 3.15 7.73 9.18
N GLN A 77 4.31 7.10 9.16
CA GLN A 77 5.52 7.59 9.83
C GLN A 77 6.37 8.49 8.93
N TYR A 78 6.50 8.14 7.66
CA TYR A 78 7.42 8.80 6.73
C TYR A 78 6.73 9.46 5.54
N GLY A 79 5.49 9.08 5.24
CA GLY A 79 4.88 9.38 3.96
C GLY A 79 5.61 8.69 2.79
N GLY A 80 5.52 9.29 1.61
CA GLY A 80 6.15 8.77 0.41
C GLY A 80 5.17 7.98 -0.46
N LEU A 81 5.67 7.02 -1.22
CA LEU A 81 4.90 6.23 -2.17
C LEU A 81 5.12 4.74 -1.92
N TRP A 82 4.07 4.01 -1.61
CA TRP A 82 4.06 2.55 -1.63
C TRP A 82 3.75 2.04 -3.03
N LEU A 83 4.55 1.09 -3.49
CA LEU A 83 4.30 0.32 -4.71
C LEU A 83 4.46 -1.16 -4.40
N ASP A 84 3.46 -1.95 -4.76
CA ASP A 84 3.59 -3.40 -4.67
C ASP A 84 4.74 -3.89 -5.57
N ALA A 85 5.44 -4.91 -5.12
CA ALA A 85 6.61 -5.47 -5.81
C ALA A 85 6.29 -6.04 -7.22
N THR A 86 5.02 -6.21 -7.54
CA THR A 86 4.53 -6.67 -8.85
C THR A 86 4.23 -5.54 -9.83
N ILE A 87 4.40 -4.28 -9.44
CA ILE A 87 4.17 -3.12 -10.30
C ILE A 87 5.33 -2.94 -11.28
N TYR A 88 5.02 -2.91 -12.57
CA TYR A 88 5.99 -2.59 -13.61
C TYR A 88 5.89 -1.11 -14.00
N CYS A 89 6.95 -0.36 -13.77
CA CYS A 89 7.03 1.07 -14.04
C CYS A 89 7.54 1.32 -15.46
N LYS A 90 6.68 1.80 -16.38
CA LYS A 90 7.01 2.01 -17.79
C LYS A 90 7.83 3.28 -18.07
N GLY A 91 7.79 4.24 -17.17
CA GLY A 91 8.44 5.55 -17.32
C GLY A 91 8.73 6.20 -15.99
N LYS A 92 9.31 7.42 -16.02
CA LYS A 92 9.60 8.19 -14.81
C LYS A 92 8.35 8.32 -13.94
N ILE A 93 8.48 8.05 -12.65
CA ILE A 93 7.40 8.26 -11.67
C ILE A 93 7.17 9.76 -11.55
N PRO A 94 5.93 10.25 -11.75
CA PRO A 94 5.61 11.67 -11.70
C PRO A 94 5.84 12.26 -10.31
N GLU A 95 6.33 13.48 -10.22
CA GLU A 95 6.62 14.17 -8.95
C GLU A 95 5.34 14.48 -8.15
N ASP A 96 4.22 14.73 -8.83
CA ASP A 96 2.91 14.96 -8.22
C ASP A 96 2.41 13.79 -7.36
N TYR A 97 2.88 12.55 -7.61
CA TYR A 97 2.59 11.40 -6.74
C TYR A 97 3.14 11.58 -5.32
N PHE A 98 4.11 12.45 -5.15
CA PHE A 98 4.74 12.71 -3.86
C PHE A 98 4.30 14.05 -3.23
N GLU A 99 3.77 14.98 -4.01
CA GLU A 99 3.46 16.34 -3.55
C GLU A 99 2.12 16.42 -2.82
N ASN A 100 1.16 15.60 -3.21
CA ASN A 100 -0.18 15.60 -2.65
C ASN A 100 -0.22 15.01 -1.22
N ASP A 101 -1.21 15.43 -0.44
CA ASP A 101 -1.48 14.87 0.89
C ASP A 101 -1.84 13.39 0.82
N PHE A 102 -2.53 13.01 -0.25
CA PHE A 102 -2.88 11.63 -0.58
C PHE A 102 -2.80 11.40 -2.08
N PHE A 103 -2.30 10.25 -2.48
CA PHE A 103 -2.24 9.78 -3.86
C PHE A 103 -2.62 8.30 -3.96
N THR A 104 -3.33 7.94 -5.00
CA THR A 104 -3.63 6.56 -5.39
C THR A 104 -3.88 6.48 -6.89
N CYS A 105 -3.74 5.30 -7.48
CA CYS A 105 -4.23 5.08 -8.84
C CYS A 105 -5.76 5.06 -8.84
N LYS A 106 -6.36 5.88 -9.69
CA LYS A 106 -7.80 6.07 -9.77
C LYS A 106 -8.27 6.06 -11.22
N SER A 107 -9.39 5.41 -11.48
CA SER A 107 -10.05 5.40 -12.78
C SER A 107 -11.54 5.67 -12.63
N GLU A 108 -12.26 5.70 -13.75
CA GLU A 108 -13.71 5.89 -13.75
C GLU A 108 -14.40 4.93 -12.75
N PRO A 109 -15.40 5.40 -12.02
CA PRO A 109 -16.14 4.57 -11.08
C PRO A 109 -16.72 3.33 -11.75
N SER A 110 -16.66 2.19 -11.07
CA SER A 110 -17.26 0.95 -11.51
C SER A 110 -17.92 0.24 -10.34
N ASP A 111 -19.16 -0.16 -10.51
CA ASP A 111 -19.90 -0.94 -9.52
C ASP A 111 -19.62 -2.45 -9.64
N VAL A 112 -18.74 -2.85 -10.57
CA VAL A 112 -18.45 -4.25 -10.83
C VAL A 112 -17.13 -4.65 -10.17
N GLY A 113 -17.21 -5.56 -9.23
CA GLY A 113 -16.12 -6.46 -8.87
C GLY A 113 -15.20 -6.06 -7.72
N CYS A 114 -15.23 -4.83 -7.19
CA CYS A 114 -14.41 -4.47 -6.03
C CYS A 114 -15.03 -3.37 -5.17
N ILE A 115 -14.75 -3.42 -3.86
CA ILE A 115 -15.25 -2.47 -2.88
C ILE A 115 -14.74 -1.04 -3.15
N SER A 116 -13.54 -0.90 -3.68
CA SER A 116 -12.97 0.41 -4.03
C SER A 116 -13.69 1.12 -5.17
N ARG A 117 -14.52 0.43 -5.94
CA ARG A 117 -15.22 0.99 -7.13
C ARG A 117 -14.29 1.79 -8.04
N ASN A 118 -13.04 1.38 -8.16
CA ASN A 118 -11.97 2.07 -8.90
C ASN A 118 -11.54 3.43 -8.30
N GLN A 119 -11.98 3.79 -7.10
CA GLN A 119 -11.65 5.09 -6.49
C GLN A 119 -10.32 5.11 -5.75
N TRP A 120 -9.75 3.95 -5.47
CA TRP A 120 -8.39 3.78 -4.97
C TRP A 120 -7.82 2.43 -5.36
N THR A 121 -6.52 2.26 -5.12
CA THR A 121 -5.82 0.98 -5.20
C THR A 121 -4.87 0.85 -4.02
N THR A 122 -4.79 -0.32 -3.41
CA THR A 122 -3.86 -0.58 -2.31
C THR A 122 -2.44 -0.84 -2.80
N PHE A 123 -2.28 -1.30 -4.04
CA PHE A 123 -0.98 -1.57 -4.65
C PHE A 123 -0.17 -0.30 -5.01
N CYS A 124 -0.81 0.87 -5.01
CA CYS A 124 -0.16 2.16 -5.28
C CYS A 124 -0.81 3.22 -4.40
N LEU A 125 -0.18 3.52 -3.26
CA LEU A 125 -0.63 4.50 -2.28
C LEU A 125 0.49 5.46 -1.93
N GLY A 126 0.22 6.74 -1.92
CA GLY A 126 1.18 7.76 -1.56
C GLY A 126 0.57 8.89 -0.75
N GLY A 127 1.44 9.72 -0.18
CA GLY A 127 1.01 10.91 0.53
C GLY A 127 2.06 11.46 1.49
N THR A 128 1.61 12.43 2.28
CA THR A 128 2.42 12.98 3.37
C THR A 128 2.31 12.11 4.62
N LYS A 129 3.30 12.18 5.52
CA LYS A 129 3.26 11.51 6.83
C LYS A 129 2.09 12.00 7.71
N ASP A 130 1.56 13.18 7.43
CA ASP A 130 0.45 13.77 8.20
C ASP A 130 -0.91 13.41 7.59
N CYS A 131 -0.95 12.60 6.54
CA CYS A 131 -2.19 12.13 5.93
C CYS A 131 -3.06 11.39 6.96
N ILE A 132 -4.25 11.93 7.21
CA ILE A 132 -5.19 11.40 8.21
C ILE A 132 -5.59 9.96 7.92
N LEU A 133 -5.72 9.56 6.64
CA LEU A 133 -6.06 8.20 6.25
C LEU A 133 -5.03 7.21 6.78
N PHE A 134 -3.73 7.46 6.58
CA PHE A 134 -2.68 6.53 7.03
C PHE A 134 -2.62 6.42 8.56
N GLN A 135 -2.89 7.50 9.29
CA GLN A 135 -2.95 7.47 10.74
C GLN A 135 -4.13 6.61 11.24
N ILE A 136 -5.30 6.78 10.63
CA ILE A 136 -6.50 6.00 10.97
C ILE A 136 -6.30 4.53 10.61
N LEU A 137 -5.82 4.21 9.40
CA LEU A 137 -5.56 2.85 8.97
C LEU A 137 -4.59 2.14 9.91
N ARG A 138 -3.46 2.77 10.26
CA ARG A 138 -2.50 2.18 11.20
C ARG A 138 -3.15 1.85 12.54
N ASN A 139 -3.91 2.77 13.10
CA ASN A 139 -4.55 2.56 14.40
C ASN A 139 -5.63 1.48 14.32
N PHE A 140 -6.37 1.43 13.20
CA PHE A 140 -7.36 0.39 12.96
C PHE A 140 -6.71 -1.00 12.86
N PHE A 141 -5.64 -1.14 12.05
CA PHE A 141 -4.91 -2.40 11.94
C PHE A 141 -4.35 -2.85 13.29
N PHE A 142 -3.82 -1.94 14.09
CA PHE A 142 -3.31 -2.27 15.41
C PHE A 142 -4.42 -2.76 16.34
N GLU A 143 -5.56 -2.07 16.40
CA GLU A 143 -6.67 -2.48 17.25
C GLU A 143 -7.32 -3.78 16.77
N TYR A 144 -7.48 -3.96 15.45
CA TYR A 144 -7.99 -5.20 14.87
C TYR A 144 -7.11 -6.40 15.24
N TRP A 145 -5.83 -6.33 14.91
CA TRP A 145 -4.90 -7.42 15.17
C TRP A 145 -4.58 -7.65 16.64
N LYS A 146 -4.94 -6.73 17.52
CA LYS A 146 -4.89 -6.96 18.96
C LYS A 146 -5.98 -7.94 19.42
N ASN A 147 -7.14 -7.87 18.80
CA ASN A 147 -8.35 -8.60 19.22
C ASN A 147 -8.64 -9.83 18.36
N GLU A 148 -8.21 -9.85 17.09
CA GLU A 148 -8.56 -10.88 16.11
C GLU A 148 -7.34 -11.69 15.65
N ASP A 149 -7.50 -12.99 15.44
CA ASP A 149 -6.42 -13.91 15.05
C ASP A 149 -6.36 -14.19 13.54
N PHE A 150 -7.33 -13.71 12.77
CA PHE A 150 -7.39 -13.88 11.30
C PHE A 150 -8.06 -12.67 10.66
N ALA A 151 -7.75 -12.41 9.40
CA ALA A 151 -8.44 -11.37 8.63
C ALA A 151 -9.81 -11.87 8.18
N ILE A 152 -10.80 -10.97 8.18
CA ILE A 152 -12.17 -11.27 7.72
C ILE A 152 -12.16 -11.68 6.25
N ASP A 153 -11.37 -10.98 5.43
CA ASP A 153 -11.29 -11.14 3.98
C ASP A 153 -9.85 -10.90 3.49
N TYR A 154 -9.55 -11.38 2.29
CA TYR A 154 -8.28 -11.08 1.62
C TYR A 154 -8.15 -9.59 1.28
N LEU A 155 -9.26 -8.93 0.93
CA LEU A 155 -9.32 -7.50 0.60
C LEU A 155 -9.55 -6.61 1.83
N PHE A 156 -9.27 -7.11 3.02
CA PHE A 156 -9.46 -6.44 4.30
C PHE A 156 -8.95 -4.99 4.33
N PHE A 157 -7.86 -4.70 3.63
CA PHE A 157 -7.36 -3.33 3.52
C PHE A 157 -8.36 -2.41 2.82
N ASP A 158 -8.96 -2.86 1.72
CA ASP A 158 -9.98 -2.08 0.99
C ASP A 158 -11.24 -1.88 1.82
N ASP A 159 -11.65 -2.90 2.59
CA ASP A 159 -12.80 -2.81 3.51
C ASP A 159 -12.59 -1.70 4.54
N ILE A 160 -11.39 -1.61 5.13
CA ILE A 160 -11.08 -0.57 6.12
C ILE A 160 -11.07 0.82 5.48
N ILE A 161 -10.54 0.96 4.27
CA ILE A 161 -10.58 2.26 3.55
C ILE A 161 -12.04 2.68 3.32
N GLU A 162 -12.92 1.77 2.89
CA GLU A 162 -14.32 2.09 2.66
C GLU A 162 -15.03 2.52 3.95
N VAL A 163 -14.84 1.78 5.05
CA VAL A 163 -15.38 2.16 6.36
C VAL A 163 -14.87 3.54 6.79
N ALA A 164 -13.56 3.80 6.62
CA ALA A 164 -12.98 5.08 6.95
C ALA A 164 -13.56 6.22 6.09
N ARG A 165 -13.77 5.97 4.79
CA ARG A 165 -14.37 6.91 3.84
C ARG A 165 -15.81 7.25 4.21
N GLU A 166 -16.60 6.26 4.62
CA GLU A 166 -18.00 6.47 5.01
C GLU A 166 -18.13 7.16 6.38
N CYS A 167 -17.22 6.87 7.31
CA CYS A 167 -17.31 7.37 8.67
C CYS A 167 -16.59 8.72 8.88
N VAL A 168 -15.63 9.09 8.02
CA VAL A 168 -14.79 10.28 8.19
C VAL A 168 -14.85 11.13 6.92
N PRO A 169 -15.64 12.23 6.91
CA PRO A 169 -15.83 13.08 5.73
C PRO A 169 -14.52 13.58 5.10
N GLU A 170 -13.51 13.87 5.93
CA GLU A 170 -12.20 14.31 5.47
C GLU A 170 -11.50 13.26 4.60
N ILE A 171 -11.67 11.95 4.90
CA ILE A 171 -11.13 10.86 4.08
C ILE A 171 -11.86 10.77 2.75
N ASN A 172 -13.18 10.88 2.75
CA ASN A 172 -13.93 10.93 1.50
C ASN A 172 -13.44 12.08 0.61
N HIS A 173 -13.26 13.28 1.16
CA HIS A 173 -12.74 14.43 0.43
C HIS A 173 -11.31 14.20 -0.10
N LEU A 174 -10.42 13.57 0.68
CA LEU A 174 -9.07 13.20 0.23
C LEU A 174 -9.11 12.28 -1.00
N ILE A 175 -9.96 11.26 -0.96
CA ILE A 175 -10.10 10.30 -2.06
C ILE A 175 -10.72 10.99 -3.28
N GLU A 176 -11.77 11.79 -3.11
CA GLU A 176 -12.43 12.53 -4.19
C GLU A 176 -11.50 13.54 -4.88
N ALA A 177 -10.60 14.18 -4.12
CA ALA A 177 -9.65 15.14 -4.64
C ALA A 177 -8.62 14.54 -5.60
N VAL A 178 -8.38 13.24 -5.56
CA VAL A 178 -7.50 12.56 -6.52
C VAL A 178 -8.18 12.48 -7.88
N SER A 179 -7.57 13.08 -8.89
CA SER A 179 -8.04 13.00 -10.28
C SER A 179 -7.92 11.59 -10.83
N TYR A 180 -8.73 11.25 -11.84
CA TYR A 180 -8.53 10.02 -12.62
C TYR A 180 -7.17 10.10 -13.33
N ASN A 181 -6.30 9.17 -13.01
CA ASN A 181 -4.88 9.23 -13.41
C ASN A 181 -4.39 7.95 -14.08
N ASN A 182 -5.17 6.88 -14.07
CA ASN A 182 -4.80 5.61 -14.68
C ASN A 182 -6.04 4.86 -15.20
N LEU A 183 -6.57 5.29 -16.32
CA LEU A 183 -7.77 4.68 -16.93
C LEU A 183 -7.53 3.24 -17.42
N GLU A 184 -6.28 2.87 -17.67
CA GLU A 184 -5.89 1.55 -18.18
C GLU A 184 -5.26 0.64 -17.11
N ARG A 185 -5.45 0.93 -15.82
CA ARG A 185 -4.78 0.22 -14.71
C ARG A 185 -4.98 -1.31 -14.75
N ASP A 186 -6.15 -1.77 -15.18
CA ASP A 186 -6.54 -3.18 -15.19
C ASP A 186 -6.46 -3.82 -16.60
N CYS A 187 -6.06 -3.06 -17.62
CA CYS A 187 -6.05 -3.54 -19.01
C CYS A 187 -5.14 -4.77 -19.23
N LEU A 188 -4.09 -4.93 -18.45
CA LEU A 188 -3.21 -6.09 -18.57
C LEU A 188 -3.91 -7.36 -18.09
N ILE A 189 -4.64 -7.29 -16.97
CA ILE A 189 -5.41 -8.43 -16.42
C ILE A 189 -6.52 -8.86 -17.38
N GLN A 190 -7.16 -7.88 -18.05
CA GLN A 190 -8.25 -8.15 -18.98
C GLN A 190 -7.80 -8.81 -20.30
N ARG A 191 -6.48 -8.85 -20.57
CA ARG A 191 -5.90 -9.42 -21.80
C ARG A 191 -5.42 -10.86 -21.64
N PHE A 192 -5.49 -11.41 -20.44
CA PHE A 192 -5.11 -12.79 -20.11
C PHE A 192 -6.29 -13.55 -19.49
#